data_2978456cfefd4d3388c2c58587335b03
#
_entry.id   2978456cfefd4d3388c2c58587335b03
#
_cell.length_a   1.000
_cell.length_b   1.000
_cell.length_c   1.000
_cell.angle_alpha   90.00
_cell.angle_beta   90.00
_cell.angle_gamma   90.00
#
_symmetry.space_group_name_H-M   'P 1'
#
loop_
_entity.id
_entity.type
_entity.pdbx_description
1 polymer ?
#
loop_
_entity_poly.entity_id
_entity_poly.type
_entity_poly.pdbx_seq_one_letter_code
_entity_poly.pdbx_strand_id
1 'polypeptide(L)'
;GNEAARIIFSKRDDFRSRRPIDVLAQTNPIIIIDEPQRAAGAATAKALKQFNPLFTLRYSATHREVLNMVYRLDAIDAYNQYLVKKIEVKGIHQLGSTATNSYVYLEEIVISKGNPQARLRFDIGTTSNTKQVTRLVSEGFNLYEHSNQLEEYKDNFIVQSIDGRAGTVRFLNGLVLQEGEAVGEITEAVMRRTQIRETIKTHLERERQLFSKGIKVLSLFFIDEVAKYRTYEGGNMGKGDYAQMFEEEYANVIEELQPTFFDDKAYLDYLKKFRAEQVHNGYFSKDKKGNFIDSKDKKSEGGSDDVSAYDLIMKDKERLLSFEEPTRFIFSHSALREGWDNPNIFQICTLKNANSEISKRQEIGRGMRLCVDKHGVRQDAELLGKEGVFDTNILTVIASESYEQFSKQLQKEIAEAVGDRPVKVTPQLFVGRTFT
;
A
#
# COMPACT_ATOMS: atom_id res chain seq x y z
N GLY A 1 2.57 -24.88 -22.33
CA GLY A 1 1.40 -25.21 -21.54
C GLY A 1 1.72 -26.30 -20.55
N ASN A 2 1.25 -26.16 -19.32
CA ASN A 2 1.47 -27.09 -18.21
C ASN A 2 0.88 -28.47 -18.59
N GLU A 3 1.50 -29.55 -18.17
CA GLU A 3 1.06 -30.94 -18.46
C GLU A 3 -0.40 -31.16 -17.97
N ALA A 4 -0.77 -30.56 -16.80
CA ALA A 4 -2.13 -30.57 -16.30
C ALA A 4 -3.15 -29.88 -17.24
N ALA A 5 -2.78 -28.84 -17.95
CA ALA A 5 -3.65 -28.18 -18.92
C ALA A 5 -3.87 -29.00 -20.21
N ARG A 6 -3.01 -29.99 -20.52
CA ARG A 6 -3.16 -30.86 -21.66
C ARG A 6 -4.18 -31.98 -21.42
N ILE A 7 -4.50 -32.28 -20.18
CA ILE A 7 -5.45 -33.33 -19.78
C ILE A 7 -6.80 -33.16 -20.48
N ILE A 8 -7.31 -31.94 -20.60
CA ILE A 8 -8.61 -31.67 -21.24
C ILE A 8 -8.62 -31.94 -22.75
N PHE A 9 -7.44 -32.00 -23.39
CA PHE A 9 -7.28 -32.22 -24.81
C PHE A 9 -6.90 -33.68 -25.18
N SER A 10 -6.64 -34.51 -24.18
CA SER A 10 -6.33 -35.95 -24.38
C SER A 10 -7.59 -36.79 -24.21
N LYS A 11 -7.66 -37.89 -25.01
CA LYS A 11 -8.74 -38.89 -24.84
C LYS A 11 -8.59 -39.58 -23.50
N ARG A 12 -9.69 -39.74 -22.76
CA ARG A 12 -9.71 -40.36 -21.43
C ARG A 12 -10.84 -41.38 -21.30
N ASP A 13 -10.55 -42.48 -20.65
CA ASP A 13 -11.51 -43.57 -20.47
C ASP A 13 -12.69 -43.14 -19.58
N ASP A 14 -12.44 -42.28 -18.56
CA ASP A 14 -13.49 -41.67 -17.71
C ASP A 14 -14.51 -40.88 -18.54
N PHE A 15 -14.15 -40.45 -19.75
CA PHE A 15 -15.01 -39.75 -20.71
C PHE A 15 -15.39 -40.61 -21.92
N ARG A 16 -15.40 -41.96 -21.77
CA ARG A 16 -15.70 -42.92 -22.84
C ARG A 16 -14.81 -42.71 -24.07
N SER A 17 -13.50 -42.64 -23.85
CA SER A 17 -12.46 -42.39 -24.86
C SER A 17 -12.63 -41.10 -25.67
N ARG A 18 -13.40 -40.10 -25.15
CA ARG A 18 -13.52 -38.75 -25.70
C ARG A 18 -12.56 -37.79 -25.00
N ARG A 19 -12.29 -36.64 -25.61
CA ARG A 19 -11.57 -35.56 -24.98
C ARG A 19 -12.54 -34.79 -24.07
N PRO A 20 -12.18 -34.45 -22.83
CA PRO A 20 -13.03 -33.66 -21.97
C PRO A 20 -13.50 -32.35 -22.60
N ILE A 21 -12.66 -31.68 -23.41
CA ILE A 21 -13.02 -30.45 -24.11
C ILE A 21 -14.20 -30.63 -25.06
N ASP A 22 -14.29 -31.79 -25.78
CA ASP A 22 -15.38 -32.07 -26.70
C ASP A 22 -16.72 -32.26 -25.97
N VAL A 23 -16.66 -32.86 -24.79
CA VAL A 23 -17.84 -33.05 -23.95
C VAL A 23 -18.32 -31.70 -23.40
N LEU A 24 -17.39 -30.87 -22.93
CA LEU A 24 -17.72 -29.51 -22.47
C LEU A 24 -18.29 -28.64 -23.59
N ALA A 25 -17.72 -28.74 -24.80
CA ALA A 25 -18.19 -27.95 -25.95
C ALA A 25 -19.64 -28.28 -26.35
N GLN A 26 -20.09 -29.51 -26.11
CA GLN A 26 -21.47 -29.92 -26.38
C GLN A 26 -22.52 -29.27 -25.44
N THR A 27 -22.07 -28.77 -24.29
CA THR A 27 -22.94 -28.09 -23.32
C THR A 27 -23.12 -26.60 -23.59
N ASN A 28 -22.40 -26.06 -24.60
CA ASN A 28 -22.35 -24.61 -24.89
C ASN A 28 -22.12 -23.78 -23.60
N PRO A 29 -20.99 -23.94 -22.92
CA PRO A 29 -20.79 -23.34 -21.62
C PRO A 29 -20.71 -21.82 -21.69
N ILE A 30 -21.06 -21.15 -20.60
CA ILE A 30 -20.72 -19.75 -20.37
C ILE A 30 -19.28 -19.70 -19.87
N ILE A 31 -18.43 -18.96 -20.55
CA ILE A 31 -17.04 -18.75 -20.10
C ILE A 31 -16.94 -17.44 -19.34
N ILE A 32 -16.37 -17.49 -18.15
CA ILE A 32 -16.03 -16.30 -17.36
C ILE A 32 -14.51 -16.17 -17.32
N ILE A 33 -13.99 -15.02 -17.79
CA ILE A 33 -12.55 -14.72 -17.82
C ILE A 33 -12.30 -13.52 -16.91
N ASP A 34 -11.54 -13.74 -15.86
CA ASP A 34 -11.00 -12.68 -15.02
C ASP A 34 -9.64 -12.24 -15.57
N GLU A 35 -9.41 -10.91 -15.62
CA GLU A 35 -8.20 -10.29 -16.16
C GLU A 35 -7.80 -10.79 -17.58
N PRO A 36 -8.67 -10.63 -18.59
CA PRO A 36 -8.48 -11.21 -19.94
C PRO A 36 -7.24 -10.72 -20.67
N GLN A 37 -6.67 -9.55 -20.30
CA GLN A 37 -5.44 -9.04 -20.90
C GLN A 37 -4.23 -9.96 -20.69
N ARG A 38 -4.25 -10.82 -19.67
CA ARG A 38 -3.22 -11.84 -19.42
C ARG A 38 -3.36 -13.04 -20.36
N ALA A 39 -4.59 -13.31 -20.76
CA ALA A 39 -4.94 -14.40 -21.67
C ALA A 39 -5.05 -13.96 -23.14
N ALA A 40 -4.60 -12.75 -23.48
CA ALA A 40 -4.81 -12.12 -24.80
C ALA A 40 -3.95 -12.68 -25.93
N GLY A 41 -3.19 -13.77 -25.72
CA GLY A 41 -2.43 -14.43 -26.77
C GLY A 41 -3.33 -15.14 -27.79
N ALA A 42 -2.97 -15.08 -29.09
CA ALA A 42 -3.71 -15.74 -30.16
C ALA A 42 -3.93 -17.26 -29.93
N ALA A 43 -2.97 -17.91 -29.26
CA ALA A 43 -3.09 -19.32 -28.88
C ALA A 43 -4.19 -19.56 -27.86
N THR A 44 -4.33 -18.67 -26.84
CA THR A 44 -5.36 -18.76 -25.82
C THR A 44 -6.75 -18.47 -26.41
N ALA A 45 -6.86 -17.46 -27.27
CA ALA A 45 -8.11 -17.16 -27.96
C ALA A 45 -8.59 -18.37 -28.83
N LYS A 46 -7.65 -19.04 -29.50
CA LYS A 46 -7.95 -20.28 -30.27
C LYS A 46 -8.38 -21.41 -29.35
N ALA A 47 -7.75 -21.57 -28.18
CA ALA A 47 -8.12 -22.59 -27.20
C ALA A 47 -9.50 -22.34 -26.62
N LEU A 48 -9.85 -21.08 -26.28
CA LEU A 48 -11.16 -20.71 -25.77
C LEU A 48 -12.29 -20.98 -26.74
N LYS A 49 -12.06 -20.79 -28.06
CA LYS A 49 -13.06 -21.11 -29.09
C LYS A 49 -13.40 -22.62 -29.15
N GLN A 50 -12.51 -23.51 -28.72
CA GLN A 50 -12.78 -24.94 -28.69
C GLN A 50 -13.84 -25.38 -27.69
N PHE A 51 -14.12 -24.54 -26.69
CA PHE A 51 -15.23 -24.77 -25.75
C PHE A 51 -16.60 -24.53 -26.38
N ASN A 52 -16.67 -23.95 -27.58
CA ASN A 52 -17.93 -23.57 -28.25
C ASN A 52 -18.89 -22.81 -27.28
N PRO A 53 -18.45 -21.72 -26.65
CA PRO A 53 -19.23 -21.07 -25.60
C PRO A 53 -20.48 -20.40 -26.16
N LEU A 54 -21.56 -20.42 -25.37
CA LEU A 54 -22.77 -19.63 -25.66
C LEU A 54 -22.44 -18.14 -25.71
N PHE A 55 -21.69 -17.65 -24.70
CA PHE A 55 -21.05 -16.34 -24.67
C PHE A 55 -19.89 -16.33 -23.66
N THR A 56 -19.09 -15.27 -23.70
CA THR A 56 -17.96 -15.09 -22.79
C THR A 56 -18.11 -13.78 -22.03
N LEU A 57 -18.13 -13.83 -20.71
CA LEU A 57 -18.05 -12.67 -19.82
C LEU A 57 -16.59 -12.37 -19.49
N ARG A 58 -16.17 -11.14 -19.70
CA ARG A 58 -14.81 -10.69 -19.45
C ARG A 58 -14.83 -9.63 -18.36
N TYR A 59 -14.18 -9.90 -17.24
CA TYR A 59 -14.04 -8.98 -16.11
C TYR A 59 -12.62 -8.44 -16.06
N SER A 60 -12.45 -7.13 -16.05
CA SER A 60 -11.16 -6.49 -15.86
C SER A 60 -11.32 -5.01 -15.52
N ALA A 61 -10.43 -4.50 -14.69
CA ALA A 61 -10.29 -3.06 -14.45
C ALA A 61 -9.49 -2.36 -15.58
N THR A 62 -8.71 -3.13 -16.38
CA THR A 62 -7.75 -2.61 -17.37
C THR A 62 -7.86 -3.34 -18.70
N HIS A 63 -9.03 -3.25 -19.34
CA HIS A 63 -9.22 -3.81 -20.68
C HIS A 63 -8.29 -3.13 -21.70
N ARG A 64 -7.53 -3.90 -22.46
CA ARG A 64 -6.79 -3.38 -23.63
C ARG A 64 -7.70 -3.09 -24.82
N GLU A 65 -8.77 -3.86 -24.94
CA GLU A 65 -9.76 -3.78 -26.01
C GLU A 65 -11.13 -3.93 -25.39
N VAL A 66 -11.99 -2.95 -25.61
CA VAL A 66 -13.37 -2.93 -25.09
C VAL A 66 -14.25 -3.59 -26.14
N LEU A 67 -14.79 -4.77 -25.84
CA LEU A 67 -15.71 -5.51 -26.69
C LEU A 67 -17.07 -5.59 -26.01
N ASN A 68 -18.12 -5.05 -26.66
CA ASN A 68 -19.52 -5.19 -26.20
C ASN A 68 -19.69 -4.93 -24.69
N MET A 69 -19.23 -3.77 -24.20
CA MET A 69 -19.28 -3.44 -22.79
C MET A 69 -20.73 -3.41 -22.29
N VAL A 70 -21.07 -4.31 -21.36
CA VAL A 70 -22.41 -4.49 -20.81
C VAL A 70 -22.58 -3.67 -19.53
N TYR A 71 -21.52 -3.60 -18.72
CA TYR A 71 -21.53 -2.91 -17.44
C TYR A 71 -20.14 -2.31 -17.15
N ARG A 72 -20.14 -1.14 -16.52
CA ARG A 72 -18.95 -0.47 -16.05
C ARG A 72 -19.16 0.00 -14.63
N LEU A 73 -18.20 -0.31 -13.75
CA LEU A 73 -18.05 0.25 -12.43
C LEU A 73 -16.61 0.73 -12.30
N ASP A 74 -16.38 2.00 -12.49
CA ASP A 74 -15.04 2.57 -12.35
C ASP A 74 -14.78 3.08 -10.93
N ALA A 75 -13.56 3.61 -10.72
CA ALA A 75 -13.13 4.10 -9.41
C ALA A 75 -14.02 5.24 -8.88
N ILE A 76 -14.53 6.12 -9.76
CA ILE A 76 -15.42 7.22 -9.37
C ILE A 76 -16.80 6.67 -9.00
N ASP A 77 -17.34 5.77 -9.80
CA ASP A 77 -18.64 5.16 -9.51
C ASP A 77 -18.59 4.39 -8.19
N ALA A 78 -17.53 3.63 -7.97
CA ALA A 78 -17.33 2.91 -6.72
C ALA A 78 -17.19 3.85 -5.51
N TYR A 79 -16.44 4.96 -5.66
CA TYR A 79 -16.32 5.98 -4.63
C TYR A 79 -17.66 6.66 -4.32
N ASN A 80 -18.38 7.12 -5.34
CA ASN A 80 -19.66 7.80 -5.18
C ASN A 80 -20.76 6.89 -4.60
N GLN A 81 -20.62 5.58 -4.80
CA GLN A 81 -21.53 4.57 -4.23
C GLN A 81 -21.06 4.04 -2.87
N TYR A 82 -19.98 4.59 -2.29
CA TYR A 82 -19.42 4.16 -1.01
C TYR A 82 -19.01 2.68 -0.96
N LEU A 83 -18.53 2.13 -2.08
CA LEU A 83 -18.14 0.72 -2.21
C LEU A 83 -16.67 0.48 -1.92
N VAL A 84 -15.87 1.53 -1.83
CA VAL A 84 -14.42 1.50 -1.62
C VAL A 84 -13.99 2.52 -0.59
N LYS A 85 -12.77 2.36 -0.05
CA LYS A 85 -12.17 3.34 0.85
C LYS A 85 -11.88 4.66 0.13
N LYS A 86 -11.96 5.76 0.87
CA LYS A 86 -11.39 7.05 0.48
C LYS A 86 -9.87 6.94 0.46
N ILE A 87 -9.22 7.43 -0.59
CA ILE A 87 -7.77 7.47 -0.69
C ILE A 87 -7.28 8.83 -0.17
N GLU A 88 -6.33 8.80 0.75
CA GLU A 88 -5.53 9.93 1.18
C GLU A 88 -4.07 9.68 0.82
N VAL A 89 -3.37 10.69 0.32
CA VAL A 89 -1.96 10.57 -0.03
C VAL A 89 -1.15 11.45 0.91
N LYS A 90 -0.18 10.83 1.57
CA LYS A 90 0.83 11.53 2.36
C LYS A 90 2.13 11.52 1.56
N GLY A 91 2.44 12.65 0.92
CA GLY A 91 3.67 12.85 0.17
C GLY A 91 4.83 13.20 1.10
N ILE A 92 6.02 12.72 0.77
CA ILE A 92 7.28 13.15 1.37
C ILE A 92 8.04 13.87 0.26
N HIS A 93 8.22 15.19 0.42
CA HIS A 93 8.79 16.04 -0.62
C HIS A 93 10.23 16.41 -0.28
N GLN A 94 11.10 16.27 -1.26
CA GLN A 94 12.40 16.88 -1.19
C GLN A 94 12.34 18.26 -1.89
N LEU A 95 12.47 19.31 -1.10
CA LEU A 95 12.76 20.64 -1.69
C LEU A 95 14.17 20.57 -2.27
N GLY A 96 14.33 21.00 -3.53
CA GLY A 96 15.58 20.89 -4.28
C GLY A 96 16.79 21.34 -3.45
N SER A 97 17.96 20.77 -3.73
CA SER A 97 19.20 21.03 -2.99
C SER A 97 19.48 22.53 -2.93
N THR A 98 19.13 23.15 -1.82
CA THR A 98 19.78 24.38 -1.39
C THR A 98 21.24 24.02 -1.10
N ALA A 99 22.18 24.95 -1.27
CA ALA A 99 23.64 24.75 -1.19
C ALA A 99 24.17 24.24 0.18
N THR A 100 23.32 23.71 1.03
CA THR A 100 23.62 23.19 2.37
C THR A 100 23.22 21.73 2.46
N ASN A 101 24.12 20.88 2.93
CA ASN A 101 23.90 19.44 3.17
C ASN A 101 23.00 19.16 4.40
N SER A 102 22.44 20.20 5.00
CA SER A 102 21.70 20.15 6.28
C SER A 102 20.35 19.46 6.11
N TYR A 103 20.23 18.23 6.53
CA TYR A 103 18.93 17.52 6.54
C TYR A 103 17.99 18.09 7.59
N VAL A 104 16.85 18.62 7.19
CA VAL A 104 15.72 18.98 8.07
C VAL A 104 14.43 18.53 7.43
N TYR A 105 13.62 17.82 8.17
CA TYR A 105 12.29 17.35 7.75
C TYR A 105 11.23 17.87 8.71
N LEU A 106 10.20 18.54 8.20
CA LEU A 106 9.03 18.93 8.98
C LEU A 106 8.01 17.80 8.94
N GLU A 107 7.88 17.10 10.06
CA GLU A 107 7.00 15.95 10.20
C GLU A 107 5.53 16.38 10.36
N GLU A 108 5.27 17.29 11.31
CA GLU A 108 3.93 17.84 11.60
C GLU A 108 4.00 19.10 12.45
N ILE A 109 2.90 19.84 12.48
CA ILE A 109 2.70 20.93 13.43
C ILE A 109 1.68 20.51 14.48
N VAL A 110 2.10 20.54 15.72
CA VAL A 110 1.28 20.20 16.88
C VAL A 110 0.59 21.44 17.41
N ILE A 111 -0.73 21.48 17.29
CA ILE A 111 -1.57 22.55 17.81
C ILE A 111 -2.06 22.15 19.20
N SER A 112 -1.73 22.95 20.21
CA SER A 112 -2.15 22.77 21.58
C SER A 112 -2.89 24.04 22.08
N LYS A 113 -3.20 24.11 23.38
CA LYS A 113 -3.76 25.32 24.00
C LYS A 113 -2.77 26.48 24.04
N GLY A 114 -1.48 26.22 23.81
CA GLY A 114 -0.41 27.23 23.74
C GLY A 114 -0.06 27.58 22.30
N ASN A 115 1.13 28.16 22.09
CA ASN A 115 1.66 28.41 20.77
C ASN A 115 1.87 27.08 20.01
N PRO A 116 1.69 27.08 18.69
CA PRO A 116 1.96 25.90 17.88
C PRO A 116 3.43 25.47 18.01
N GLN A 117 3.67 24.16 17.99
CA GLN A 117 5.00 23.58 18.01
C GLN A 117 5.19 22.73 16.75
N ALA A 118 6.43 22.65 16.26
CA ALA A 118 6.77 21.83 15.11
C ALA A 118 7.51 20.57 15.53
N ARG A 119 7.18 19.44 14.94
CA ARG A 119 7.94 18.22 15.07
C ARG A 119 8.95 18.17 13.92
N LEU A 120 10.21 18.45 14.25
CA LEU A 120 11.30 18.46 13.30
C LEU A 120 12.18 17.23 13.47
N ARG A 121 12.58 16.63 12.35
CA ARG A 121 13.62 15.61 12.28
C ARG A 121 14.86 16.20 11.64
N PHE A 122 16.00 16.05 12.30
CA PHE A 122 17.29 16.60 11.87
C PHE A 122 18.45 15.75 12.37
N ASP A 123 19.63 16.00 11.83
CA ASP A 123 20.83 15.26 12.19
C ASP A 123 21.47 15.83 13.46
N ILE A 124 21.99 14.95 14.33
CA ILE A 124 22.87 15.32 15.43
C ILE A 124 24.21 14.62 15.30
N GLY A 125 25.29 15.36 15.62
CA GLY A 125 26.65 14.79 15.67
C GLY A 125 26.79 13.79 16.83
N THR A 126 27.42 12.65 16.55
CA THR A 126 27.87 11.68 17.54
C THR A 126 29.40 11.60 17.47
N THR A 127 30.05 10.85 18.36
CA THR A 127 31.51 10.74 18.43
C THR A 127 32.15 10.23 17.11
N SER A 128 31.41 9.50 16.28
CA SER A 128 31.95 8.87 15.07
C SER A 128 31.09 9.10 13.81
N ASN A 129 29.81 9.50 13.95
CA ASN A 129 28.86 9.62 12.87
C ASN A 129 27.78 10.66 13.18
N THR A 130 26.84 10.86 12.25
CA THR A 130 25.58 11.59 12.49
C THR A 130 24.45 10.61 12.78
N LYS A 131 23.49 11.02 13.62
CA LYS A 131 22.27 10.28 13.92
C LYS A 131 21.06 11.20 13.73
N GLN A 132 20.00 10.71 13.15
CA GLN A 132 18.73 11.44 13.03
C GLN A 132 17.96 11.38 14.34
N VAL A 133 17.44 12.53 14.75
CA VAL A 133 16.54 12.67 15.91
C VAL A 133 15.32 13.46 15.52
N THR A 134 14.19 13.13 16.14
CA THR A 134 12.97 13.91 16.05
C THR A 134 12.74 14.66 17.34
N ARG A 135 12.44 15.96 17.25
CA ARG A 135 12.14 16.79 18.42
C ARG A 135 10.93 17.68 18.18
N LEU A 136 10.15 17.87 19.23
CA LEU A 136 9.11 18.88 19.25
C LEU A 136 9.77 20.22 19.64
N VAL A 137 9.66 21.20 18.75
CA VAL A 137 10.36 22.49 18.87
C VAL A 137 9.39 23.66 18.85
N SER A 138 9.79 24.76 19.48
CA SER A 138 9.06 26.03 19.50
C SER A 138 9.84 27.11 18.74
N GLU A 139 9.25 28.27 18.54
CA GLU A 139 9.94 29.44 18.04
C GLU A 139 11.19 29.74 18.86
N GLY A 140 12.26 30.16 18.21
CA GLY A 140 13.58 30.39 18.81
C GLY A 140 14.46 29.14 18.93
N PHE A 141 13.97 27.94 18.58
CA PHE A 141 14.79 26.74 18.63
C PHE A 141 15.94 26.80 17.60
N ASN A 142 17.17 26.65 18.07
CA ASN A 142 18.39 26.72 17.27
C ASN A 142 18.91 25.31 16.97
N LEU A 143 18.83 24.87 15.71
CA LEU A 143 19.29 23.55 15.32
C LEU A 143 20.80 23.36 15.53
N TYR A 144 21.60 24.40 15.30
CA TYR A 144 23.06 24.30 15.53
C TYR A 144 23.41 23.94 16.98
N GLU A 145 22.79 24.61 17.94
CA GLU A 145 23.02 24.33 19.36
C GLU A 145 22.58 22.94 19.78
N HIS A 146 21.46 22.46 19.19
CA HIS A 146 20.84 21.19 19.52
C HIS A 146 21.28 20.00 18.68
N SER A 147 22.15 20.23 17.69
CA SER A 147 22.74 19.20 16.82
C SER A 147 24.14 18.74 17.26
N ASN A 148 24.60 19.13 18.43
CA ASN A 148 25.99 19.04 18.85
C ASN A 148 26.93 19.86 17.93
N GLN A 149 26.48 21.07 17.55
CA GLN A 149 27.22 22.04 16.78
C GLN A 149 27.65 21.53 15.40
N LEU A 150 26.76 20.80 14.72
CA LEU A 150 27.00 20.44 13.32
C LEU A 150 27.08 21.70 12.45
N GLU A 151 28.19 21.87 11.74
CA GLU A 151 28.48 23.06 10.91
C GLU A 151 27.40 23.31 9.85
N GLU A 152 26.73 22.27 9.39
CA GLU A 152 25.63 22.35 8.43
C GLU A 152 24.45 23.20 8.90
N TYR A 153 24.24 23.35 10.22
CA TYR A 153 23.15 24.16 10.79
C TYR A 153 23.58 25.54 11.28
N LYS A 154 24.84 25.95 11.04
CA LYS A 154 25.40 27.20 11.53
C LYS A 154 24.71 28.43 10.93
N ASP A 155 24.27 28.35 9.67
CA ASP A 155 23.72 29.47 8.93
C ASP A 155 22.24 29.72 9.29
N ASN A 156 22.00 30.23 10.53
CA ASN A 156 20.69 30.68 11.00
C ASN A 156 19.56 29.65 10.84
N PHE A 157 19.84 28.36 11.06
CA PHE A 157 18.78 27.34 11.22
C PHE A 157 18.08 27.49 12.58
N ILE A 158 17.52 28.68 12.82
CA ILE A 158 16.75 29.03 14.00
C ILE A 158 15.29 29.15 13.59
N VAL A 159 14.38 28.49 14.29
CA VAL A 159 12.95 28.55 14.03
C VAL A 159 12.45 29.98 14.29
N GLN A 160 12.08 30.71 13.25
CA GLN A 160 11.58 32.06 13.32
C GLN A 160 10.10 32.12 13.67
N SER A 161 9.28 31.30 13.00
CA SER A 161 7.84 31.23 13.25
C SER A 161 7.26 29.87 12.84
N ILE A 162 6.18 29.50 13.50
CA ILE A 162 5.42 28.28 13.23
C ILE A 162 3.97 28.68 12.96
N ASP A 163 3.47 28.41 11.75
CA ASP A 163 2.08 28.70 11.36
C ASP A 163 1.25 27.42 11.34
N GLY A 164 0.43 27.24 12.37
CA GLY A 164 -0.45 26.07 12.50
C GLY A 164 -1.62 26.03 11.51
N ARG A 165 -1.94 27.13 10.82
CA ARG A 165 -2.99 27.15 9.78
C ARG A 165 -2.44 26.80 8.42
N ALA A 166 -1.25 27.35 8.09
CA ALA A 166 -0.58 27.09 6.84
C ALA A 166 0.19 25.76 6.85
N GLY A 167 0.39 25.13 8.02
CA GLY A 167 1.21 23.94 8.16
C GLY A 167 2.68 24.19 7.86
N THR A 168 3.22 25.37 8.24
CA THR A 168 4.58 25.79 7.84
C THR A 168 5.46 26.19 9.01
N VAL A 169 6.75 25.92 8.85
CA VAL A 169 7.83 26.43 9.72
C VAL A 169 8.75 27.31 8.88
N ARG A 170 9.03 28.50 9.37
CA ARG A 170 10.00 29.43 8.77
C ARG A 170 11.24 29.52 9.65
N PHE A 171 12.42 29.47 9.02
CA PHE A 171 13.70 29.67 9.68
C PHE A 171 14.25 31.07 9.39
N LEU A 172 15.17 31.55 10.24
CA LEU A 172 15.81 32.85 10.07
C LEU A 172 16.66 32.95 8.81
N ASN A 173 17.17 31.84 8.29
CA ASN A 173 17.91 31.78 7.01
C ASN A 173 17.00 31.91 5.78
N GLY A 174 15.69 32.12 5.97
CA GLY A 174 14.70 32.25 4.90
C GLY A 174 14.10 30.94 4.41
N LEU A 175 14.58 29.78 4.89
CA LEU A 175 13.96 28.48 4.59
C LEU A 175 12.55 28.45 5.13
N VAL A 176 11.62 27.92 4.33
CA VAL A 176 10.23 27.62 4.73
C VAL A 176 9.97 26.18 4.38
N LEU A 177 9.52 25.38 5.37
CA LEU A 177 9.10 24.00 5.18
C LEU A 177 7.60 23.87 5.45
N GLN A 178 6.91 23.09 4.63
CA GLN A 178 5.56 22.61 4.89
C GLN A 178 5.62 21.21 5.53
N GLU A 179 4.53 20.80 6.16
CA GLU A 179 4.40 19.42 6.66
C GLU A 179 4.64 18.42 5.53
N GLY A 180 5.50 17.44 5.79
CA GLY A 180 5.94 16.45 4.80
C GLY A 180 7.13 16.90 3.93
N GLU A 181 7.66 18.11 4.10
CA GLU A 181 8.81 18.61 3.33
C GLU A 181 10.14 18.42 4.05
N ALA A 182 11.13 18.02 3.28
CA ALA A 182 12.50 17.87 3.71
C ALA A 182 13.47 18.68 2.84
N VAL A 183 14.55 19.16 3.44
CA VAL A 183 15.66 19.87 2.78
C VAL A 183 16.98 19.21 3.15
N GLY A 184 18.00 19.40 2.33
CA GLY A 184 19.35 18.88 2.52
C GLY A 184 19.65 17.63 1.71
N GLU A 185 20.77 16.96 2.01
CA GLU A 185 21.18 15.75 1.33
C GLU A 185 20.32 14.56 1.81
N ILE A 186 19.35 14.19 0.97
CA ILE A 186 18.44 13.06 1.26
C ILE A 186 18.94 11.85 0.48
N THR A 187 19.67 10.99 1.17
CA THR A 187 20.04 9.68 0.62
C THR A 187 18.79 8.79 0.49
N GLU A 188 18.85 7.79 -0.39
CA GLU A 188 17.76 6.81 -0.50
C GLU A 188 17.43 6.16 0.84
N ALA A 189 18.42 5.85 1.66
CA ALA A 189 18.24 5.27 2.98
C ALA A 189 17.45 6.19 3.92
N VAL A 190 17.75 7.50 3.92
CA VAL A 190 17.03 8.52 4.70
C VAL A 190 15.58 8.60 4.24
N MET A 191 15.34 8.65 2.93
CA MET A 191 13.98 8.66 2.38
C MET A 191 13.19 7.41 2.78
N ARG A 192 13.78 6.21 2.65
CA ARG A 192 13.12 4.96 3.04
C ARG A 192 12.80 4.90 4.53
N ARG A 193 13.73 5.35 5.36
CA ARG A 193 13.53 5.45 6.82
C ARG A 193 12.37 6.40 7.16
N THR A 194 12.31 7.55 6.49
CA THR A 194 11.21 8.51 6.68
C THR A 194 9.87 7.93 6.25
N GLN A 195 9.81 7.24 5.09
CA GLN A 195 8.60 6.55 4.65
C GLN A 195 8.12 5.48 5.64
N ILE A 196 9.05 4.69 6.18
CA ILE A 196 8.74 3.67 7.20
C ILE A 196 8.17 4.33 8.44
N ARG A 197 8.81 5.39 8.95
CA ARG A 197 8.37 6.13 10.12
C ARG A 197 6.97 6.73 9.94
N GLU A 198 6.73 7.42 8.82
CA GLU A 198 5.44 8.01 8.51
C GLU A 198 4.32 6.96 8.39
N THR A 199 4.65 5.79 7.87
CA THR A 199 3.71 4.67 7.81
C THR A 199 3.36 4.17 9.21
N ILE A 200 4.34 4.05 10.10
CA ILE A 200 4.13 3.63 11.50
C ILE A 200 3.25 4.65 12.23
N LYS A 201 3.54 5.94 12.12
CA LYS A 201 2.74 7.01 12.72
C LYS A 201 1.29 6.96 12.26
N THR A 202 1.08 7.01 10.96
CA THR A 202 -0.27 6.98 10.37
C THR A 202 -1.02 5.70 10.73
N HIS A 203 -0.32 4.57 10.84
CA HIS A 203 -0.91 3.32 11.31
C HIS A 203 -1.42 3.46 12.75
N LEU A 204 -0.58 3.92 13.67
CA LEU A 204 -0.93 4.04 15.09
C LEU A 204 -2.04 5.06 15.31
N GLU A 205 -2.06 6.17 14.57
CA GLU A 205 -3.15 7.14 14.58
C GLU A 205 -4.48 6.50 14.15
N ARG A 206 -4.46 5.74 13.07
CA ARG A 206 -5.64 5.04 12.56
C ARG A 206 -6.08 3.92 13.51
N GLU A 207 -5.14 3.13 14.02
CA GLU A 207 -5.41 2.05 14.97
C GLU A 207 -6.07 2.57 16.24
N ARG A 208 -5.56 3.69 16.78
CA ARG A 208 -6.15 4.38 17.96
C ARG A 208 -7.62 4.74 17.75
N GLN A 209 -7.98 5.25 16.56
CA GLN A 209 -9.35 5.62 16.21
C GLN A 209 -10.28 4.42 16.04
N LEU A 210 -9.75 3.29 15.58
CA LEU A 210 -10.54 2.13 15.16
C LEU A 210 -10.54 0.99 16.18
N PHE A 211 -9.63 1.00 17.15
CA PHE A 211 -9.47 -0.06 18.15
C PHE A 211 -10.75 -0.30 18.96
N SER A 212 -11.37 0.77 19.47
CA SER A 212 -12.63 0.70 20.23
C SER A 212 -13.81 0.19 19.39
N LYS A 213 -13.74 0.34 18.06
CA LYS A 213 -14.72 -0.22 17.11
C LYS A 213 -14.47 -1.69 16.79
N GLY A 214 -13.44 -2.32 17.38
CA GLY A 214 -13.07 -3.71 17.12
C GLY A 214 -12.50 -3.93 15.71
N ILE A 215 -11.94 -2.90 15.08
CA ILE A 215 -11.38 -2.96 13.73
C ILE A 215 -9.85 -2.97 13.84
N LYS A 216 -9.23 -4.09 13.48
CA LYS A 216 -7.77 -4.20 13.43
C LYS A 216 -7.23 -3.50 12.19
N VAL A 217 -6.19 -2.70 12.36
CA VAL A 217 -5.50 -1.98 11.29
C VAL A 217 -4.30 -2.79 10.81
N LEU A 218 -4.10 -2.85 9.49
CA LEU A 218 -2.94 -3.44 8.85
C LEU A 218 -2.30 -2.43 7.90
N SER A 219 -0.96 -2.45 7.82
CA SER A 219 -0.16 -1.66 6.88
C SER A 219 0.66 -2.55 5.97
N LEU A 220 0.76 -2.18 4.70
CA LEU A 220 1.45 -2.94 3.67
C LEU A 220 2.63 -2.14 3.11
N PHE A 221 3.82 -2.75 3.17
CA PHE A 221 5.04 -2.23 2.55
C PHE A 221 5.37 -3.04 1.30
N PHE A 222 5.47 -2.37 0.16
CA PHE A 222 6.02 -2.95 -1.06
C PHE A 222 7.50 -2.66 -1.16
N ILE A 223 8.33 -3.70 -1.21
CA ILE A 223 9.79 -3.60 -1.29
C ILE A 223 10.31 -4.09 -2.64
N ASP A 224 11.51 -3.65 -2.98
CA ASP A 224 12.22 -4.01 -4.22
C ASP A 224 12.95 -5.35 -4.13
N GLU A 225 13.58 -5.64 -2.99
CA GLU A 225 14.40 -6.83 -2.79
C GLU A 225 14.10 -7.47 -1.43
N VAL A 226 13.93 -8.80 -1.41
CA VAL A 226 13.70 -9.56 -0.17
C VAL A 226 14.89 -9.45 0.77
N ALA A 227 16.12 -9.36 0.23
CA ALA A 227 17.36 -9.20 1.01
C ALA A 227 17.34 -7.95 1.90
N LYS A 228 16.66 -6.87 1.49
CA LYS A 228 16.51 -5.66 2.32
C LYS A 228 15.61 -5.89 3.54
N TYR A 229 14.84 -6.98 3.57
CA TYR A 229 14.03 -7.35 4.73
C TYR A 229 14.60 -8.52 5.52
N ARG A 230 15.09 -9.58 4.84
CA ARG A 230 15.69 -10.77 5.45
C ARG A 230 16.93 -11.19 4.69
N THR A 231 18.02 -11.45 5.44
CA THR A 231 19.26 -11.99 4.91
C THR A 231 19.48 -13.43 5.37
N TYR A 232 20.26 -14.20 4.61
CA TYR A 232 20.59 -15.58 4.94
C TYR A 232 22.09 -15.77 4.71
N GLU A 233 22.87 -15.76 5.80
CA GLU A 233 24.31 -15.96 5.77
C GLU A 233 24.68 -17.24 6.54
N GLY A 234 25.39 -18.15 5.88
CA GLY A 234 25.82 -19.40 6.51
C GLY A 234 24.68 -20.28 7.04
N GLY A 235 23.45 -20.12 6.52
CA GLY A 235 22.26 -20.83 7.00
C GLY A 235 21.55 -20.15 8.17
N ASN A 236 22.06 -19.05 8.68
CA ASN A 236 21.41 -18.26 9.71
C ASN A 236 20.54 -17.15 9.10
N MET A 237 19.33 -16.97 9.64
CA MET A 237 18.42 -15.91 9.24
C MET A 237 18.81 -14.61 9.95
N GLY A 238 19.11 -13.56 9.16
CA GLY A 238 19.41 -12.20 9.62
C GLY A 238 18.30 -11.21 9.28
N LYS A 239 18.41 -9.99 9.79
CA LYS A 239 17.55 -8.85 9.45
C LYS A 239 18.20 -8.05 8.32
N GLY A 240 17.43 -7.67 7.32
CA GLY A 240 17.85 -6.69 6.32
C GLY A 240 17.59 -5.27 6.81
N ASP A 241 18.09 -4.29 6.05
CA ASP A 241 18.04 -2.86 6.41
C ASP A 241 16.60 -2.35 6.70
N TYR A 242 15.61 -2.76 5.92
CA TYR A 242 14.24 -2.30 6.15
C TYR A 242 13.62 -2.87 7.42
N ALA A 243 13.96 -4.10 7.80
CA ALA A 243 13.52 -4.67 9.07
C ALA A 243 14.15 -3.95 10.25
N GLN A 244 15.46 -3.65 10.17
CA GLN A 244 16.15 -2.87 11.20
C GLN A 244 15.60 -1.46 11.32
N MET A 245 15.48 -0.73 10.22
CA MET A 245 14.88 0.60 10.19
C MET A 245 13.47 0.61 10.79
N PHE A 246 12.66 -0.39 10.45
CA PHE A 246 11.29 -0.51 10.97
C PHE A 246 11.28 -0.68 12.50
N GLU A 247 12.07 -1.60 13.02
CA GLU A 247 12.10 -1.88 14.45
C GLU A 247 12.59 -0.69 15.27
N GLU A 248 13.62 0.01 14.77
CA GLU A 248 14.13 1.25 15.38
C GLU A 248 13.10 2.36 15.36
N GLU A 249 12.47 2.63 14.20
CA GLU A 249 11.48 3.69 14.09
C GLU A 249 10.19 3.34 14.85
N TYR A 250 9.79 2.07 14.89
CA TYR A 250 8.64 1.65 15.69
C TYR A 250 8.89 1.91 17.17
N ALA A 251 10.06 1.54 17.70
CA ALA A 251 10.42 1.80 19.09
C ALA A 251 10.42 3.31 19.39
N ASN A 252 11.05 4.12 18.52
CA ASN A 252 11.09 5.58 18.66
C ASN A 252 9.69 6.20 18.67
N VAL A 253 8.82 5.80 17.74
CA VAL A 253 7.46 6.34 17.64
C VAL A 253 6.62 5.94 18.85
N ILE A 254 6.73 4.70 19.34
CA ILE A 254 6.03 4.28 20.56
C ILE A 254 6.51 5.08 21.78
N GLU A 255 7.80 5.37 21.88
CA GLU A 255 8.37 6.17 22.98
C GLU A 255 7.91 7.64 22.94
N GLU A 256 7.73 8.18 21.73
CA GLU A 256 7.24 9.53 21.49
C GLU A 256 5.72 9.68 21.68
N LEU A 257 4.97 8.55 21.65
CA LEU A 257 3.53 8.59 21.87
C LEU A 257 3.20 9.10 23.27
N GLN A 258 2.67 10.33 23.33
CA GLN A 258 2.13 10.88 24.56
C GLN A 258 0.72 10.29 24.79
N PRO A 259 0.49 9.57 25.90
CA PRO A 259 -0.86 9.17 26.28
C PRO A 259 -1.71 10.43 26.46
N THR A 260 -2.85 10.50 25.78
CA THR A 260 -3.81 11.59 25.98
C THR A 260 -4.87 11.15 26.97
N PHE A 261 -5.57 12.11 27.55
CA PHE A 261 -6.66 11.87 28.50
C PHE A 261 -7.82 11.05 27.89
N PHE A 262 -7.89 11.02 26.54
CA PHE A 262 -8.93 10.30 25.79
C PHE A 262 -8.50 8.90 25.35
N ASP A 263 -7.28 8.44 25.70
CA ASP A 263 -6.83 7.13 25.31
C ASP A 263 -7.51 6.04 26.11
N ASP A 264 -8.07 5.08 25.39
CA ASP A 264 -8.57 3.85 25.98
C ASP A 264 -7.39 3.08 26.60
N LYS A 265 -7.50 2.80 27.91
CA LYS A 265 -6.50 1.99 28.63
C LYS A 265 -6.26 0.64 27.93
N ALA A 266 -7.31 0.03 27.39
CA ALA A 266 -7.21 -1.23 26.66
C ALA A 266 -6.34 -1.11 25.42
N TYR A 267 -6.38 0.04 24.71
CA TYR A 267 -5.50 0.29 23.58
C TYR A 267 -4.04 0.46 24.01
N LEU A 268 -3.79 1.20 25.08
CA LEU A 268 -2.43 1.37 25.61
C LEU A 268 -1.83 0.04 26.09
N ASP A 269 -2.64 -0.80 26.73
CA ASP A 269 -2.22 -2.14 27.14
C ASP A 269 -1.94 -3.04 25.91
N TYR A 270 -2.77 -2.93 24.86
CA TYR A 270 -2.55 -3.61 23.58
C TYR A 270 -1.24 -3.22 22.90
N LEU A 271 -0.90 -1.92 22.87
CA LEU A 271 0.37 -1.44 22.29
C LEU A 271 1.59 -2.03 23.00
N LYS A 272 1.52 -2.21 24.31
CA LYS A 272 2.60 -2.76 25.14
C LYS A 272 2.71 -4.28 25.08
N LYS A 273 1.69 -4.96 24.55
CA LYS A 273 1.62 -6.44 24.52
C LYS A 273 2.70 -7.05 23.62
N PHE A 274 3.10 -6.35 22.55
CA PHE A 274 3.97 -6.88 21.53
C PHE A 274 5.20 -6.00 21.30
N ARG A 275 6.36 -6.63 21.11
CA ARG A 275 7.63 -5.95 20.78
C ARG A 275 7.71 -5.65 19.28
N ALA A 276 8.63 -4.74 18.90
CA ALA A 276 8.81 -4.31 17.52
C ALA A 276 9.01 -5.48 16.53
N GLU A 277 9.78 -6.51 16.94
CA GLU A 277 10.07 -7.68 16.09
C GLU A 277 8.87 -8.58 15.85
N GLN A 278 7.83 -8.47 16.67
CA GLN A 278 6.63 -9.32 16.59
C GLN A 278 5.53 -8.69 15.72
N VAL A 279 5.51 -7.35 15.60
CA VAL A 279 4.41 -6.64 14.96
C VAL A 279 4.53 -6.57 13.43
N HIS A 280 5.64 -7.02 12.86
CA HIS A 280 5.84 -7.07 11.42
C HIS A 280 6.19 -8.47 10.92
N ASN A 281 5.82 -8.74 9.67
CA ASN A 281 6.15 -10.01 9.02
C ASN A 281 6.36 -9.80 7.52
N GLY A 282 7.14 -10.70 6.90
CA GLY A 282 7.37 -10.74 5.47
C GLY A 282 6.53 -11.80 4.78
N TYR A 283 5.86 -11.43 3.71
CA TYR A 283 5.14 -12.36 2.83
C TYR A 283 5.84 -12.42 1.49
N PHE A 284 6.67 -13.43 1.31
CA PHE A 284 7.55 -13.63 0.16
C PHE A 284 7.48 -15.08 -0.33
N SER A 285 7.92 -15.29 -1.57
CA SER A 285 8.20 -16.63 -2.08
C SER A 285 9.25 -17.32 -1.23
N LYS A 286 9.17 -18.65 -1.16
CA LYS A 286 10.15 -19.47 -0.42
C LYS A 286 10.87 -20.42 -1.37
N ASP A 287 12.15 -20.62 -1.14
CA ASP A 287 12.93 -21.65 -1.80
C ASP A 287 12.60 -23.05 -1.20
N LYS A 288 13.23 -24.09 -1.74
CA LYS A 288 13.06 -25.49 -1.26
C LYS A 288 13.57 -25.70 0.18
N LYS A 289 14.36 -24.76 0.69
CA LYS A 289 14.90 -24.79 2.07
C LYS A 289 14.03 -23.93 3.02
N GLY A 290 12.99 -23.26 2.51
CA GLY A 290 12.10 -22.40 3.27
C GLY A 290 12.59 -20.96 3.43
N ASN A 291 13.71 -20.55 2.81
CA ASN A 291 14.20 -19.18 2.86
C ASN A 291 13.35 -18.29 1.95
N PHE A 292 13.15 -17.05 2.36
CA PHE A 292 12.49 -16.03 1.53
C PHE A 292 13.36 -15.65 0.34
N ILE A 293 12.77 -15.58 -0.83
CA ILE A 293 13.44 -15.23 -2.08
C ILE A 293 12.59 -14.24 -2.88
N ASP A 294 13.25 -13.52 -3.80
CA ASP A 294 12.56 -12.70 -4.78
C ASP A 294 11.74 -13.55 -5.73
N SER A 295 10.50 -13.13 -5.98
CA SER A 295 9.67 -13.79 -6.97
C SER A 295 10.25 -13.56 -8.36
N LYS A 296 10.67 -14.64 -9.04
CA LYS A 296 11.12 -14.59 -10.43
C LYS A 296 9.92 -14.81 -11.35
N ASP A 297 9.71 -13.88 -12.27
CA ASP A 297 8.81 -14.10 -13.40
C ASP A 297 9.41 -15.19 -14.32
N LYS A 298 9.05 -16.43 -14.07
CA LYS A 298 9.37 -17.52 -15.01
C LYS A 298 8.47 -17.37 -16.22
N LYS A 299 8.97 -16.73 -17.26
CA LYS A 299 8.29 -16.59 -18.57
C LYS A 299 8.00 -17.91 -19.30
N SER A 300 8.48 -19.04 -18.84
CA SER A 300 8.48 -20.30 -19.60
C SER A 300 7.82 -21.52 -18.95
N GLU A 301 7.51 -21.49 -17.66
CA GLU A 301 6.84 -22.64 -17.00
C GLU A 301 5.78 -22.13 -16.04
N GLY A 302 4.52 -22.44 -16.33
CA GLY A 302 3.33 -21.96 -15.61
C GLY A 302 3.14 -22.53 -14.20
N GLY A 303 4.20 -22.59 -13.41
CA GLY A 303 4.19 -22.91 -12.00
C GLY A 303 5.06 -21.91 -11.24
N SER A 304 4.48 -21.22 -10.28
CA SER A 304 5.23 -20.31 -9.43
C SER A 304 5.61 -21.00 -8.14
N ASP A 305 6.81 -20.70 -7.65
CA ASP A 305 7.31 -21.12 -6.33
C ASP A 305 6.53 -20.44 -5.18
N ASP A 306 5.53 -19.59 -5.50
CA ASP A 306 4.70 -18.82 -4.57
C ASP A 306 3.54 -19.61 -3.93
N VAL A 307 3.34 -20.86 -4.24
CA VAL A 307 2.21 -21.66 -3.73
C VAL A 307 2.20 -21.71 -2.20
N SER A 308 3.37 -21.77 -1.57
CA SER A 308 3.47 -21.82 -0.09
C SER A 308 3.17 -20.47 0.56
N ALA A 309 3.59 -19.36 -0.03
CA ALA A 309 3.28 -18.01 0.45
C ALA A 309 1.79 -17.69 0.23
N TYR A 310 1.25 -18.09 -0.92
CA TYR A 310 -0.17 -17.96 -1.23
C TYR A 310 -1.05 -18.74 -0.24
N ASP A 311 -0.71 -19.98 0.05
CA ASP A 311 -1.44 -20.81 1.00
C ASP A 311 -1.46 -20.21 2.41
N LEU A 312 -0.32 -19.68 2.87
CA LEU A 312 -0.20 -19.04 4.17
C LEU A 312 -1.10 -17.79 4.26
N ILE A 313 -1.04 -16.93 3.25
CA ILE A 313 -1.82 -15.69 3.17
C ILE A 313 -3.32 -16.00 3.10
N MET A 314 -3.73 -16.97 2.29
CA MET A 314 -5.14 -17.31 2.10
C MET A 314 -5.73 -18.06 3.29
N LYS A 315 -4.97 -18.97 3.92
CA LYS A 315 -5.41 -19.73 5.08
C LYS A 315 -5.44 -18.92 6.37
N ASP A 316 -4.51 -17.96 6.52
CA ASP A 316 -4.38 -17.15 7.73
C ASP A 316 -5.06 -15.77 7.62
N LYS A 317 -5.86 -15.53 6.57
CA LYS A 317 -6.52 -14.25 6.33
C LYS A 317 -7.40 -13.80 7.50
N GLU A 318 -8.18 -14.71 8.08
CA GLU A 318 -9.03 -14.43 9.25
C GLU A 318 -8.19 -14.20 10.51
N ARG A 319 -7.11 -14.97 10.67
CA ARG A 319 -6.17 -14.80 11.77
C ARG A 319 -5.55 -13.40 11.79
N LEU A 320 -5.21 -12.83 10.64
CA LEU A 320 -4.69 -11.46 10.55
C LEU A 320 -5.67 -10.40 11.06
N LEU A 321 -6.97 -10.70 11.12
CA LEU A 321 -7.99 -9.79 11.66
C LEU A 321 -8.13 -9.89 13.20
N SER A 322 -7.52 -10.88 13.82
CA SER A 322 -7.56 -11.07 15.29
C SER A 322 -6.56 -10.12 15.97
N PHE A 323 -6.95 -9.50 17.09
CA PHE A 323 -6.05 -8.73 17.95
C PHE A 323 -5.05 -9.60 18.72
N GLU A 324 -5.24 -10.91 18.75
CA GLU A 324 -4.27 -11.87 19.33
C GLU A 324 -3.09 -12.15 18.39
N GLU A 325 -3.27 -11.94 17.08
CA GLU A 325 -2.18 -12.01 16.12
C GLU A 325 -1.37 -10.71 16.18
N PRO A 326 -0.06 -10.76 16.50
CA PRO A 326 0.76 -9.56 16.66
C PRO A 326 1.01 -8.82 15.35
N THR A 327 1.00 -9.52 14.20
CA THR A 327 1.31 -8.93 12.90
C THR A 327 0.34 -7.83 12.54
N ARG A 328 0.86 -6.63 12.35
CA ARG A 328 0.14 -5.42 11.94
C ARG A 328 0.75 -4.79 10.69
N PHE A 329 2.05 -5.02 10.47
CA PHE A 329 2.81 -4.50 9.35
C PHE A 329 3.31 -5.65 8.48
N ILE A 330 3.04 -5.56 7.19
CA ILE A 330 3.30 -6.63 6.22
C ILE A 330 4.28 -6.11 5.19
N PHE A 331 5.43 -6.77 5.07
CA PHE A 331 6.39 -6.50 3.99
C PHE A 331 6.19 -7.49 2.87
N SER A 332 6.11 -7.01 1.63
CA SER A 332 5.93 -7.85 0.46
C SER A 332 6.77 -7.35 -0.71
N HIS A 333 7.35 -8.27 -1.44
CA HIS A 333 7.90 -8.05 -2.77
C HIS A 333 6.76 -8.03 -3.81
N SER A 334 7.02 -8.06 -5.09
CA SER A 334 6.00 -8.14 -6.16
C SER A 334 5.01 -9.31 -6.06
N ALA A 335 5.18 -10.16 -5.06
CA ALA A 335 4.55 -11.47 -4.91
C ALA A 335 3.16 -11.50 -4.30
N LEU A 336 2.62 -10.39 -3.83
CA LEU A 336 1.19 -10.36 -3.52
C LEU A 336 0.43 -10.40 -4.84
N ARG A 337 0.32 -11.63 -5.37
CA ARG A 337 -0.34 -11.90 -6.63
C ARG A 337 -1.82 -11.57 -6.58
N GLU A 338 -2.38 -11.48 -7.76
CA GLU A 338 -3.81 -11.40 -7.99
C GLU A 338 -4.58 -12.33 -7.05
N GLY A 339 -5.66 -11.78 -6.48
CA GLY A 339 -6.52 -12.50 -5.55
C GLY A 339 -6.18 -12.33 -4.07
N TRP A 340 -4.99 -11.81 -3.68
CA TRP A 340 -4.80 -11.42 -2.29
C TRP A 340 -5.25 -10.00 -2.04
N ASP A 341 -6.14 -9.89 -1.11
CA ASP A 341 -6.62 -8.64 -0.56
C ASP A 341 -7.02 -8.87 0.89
N ASN A 342 -6.73 -7.92 1.72
CA ASN A 342 -7.24 -7.91 3.09
C ASN A 342 -8.05 -6.62 3.27
N PRO A 343 -9.31 -6.70 3.71
CA PRO A 343 -10.17 -5.52 3.86
C PRO A 343 -9.61 -4.51 4.86
N ASN A 344 -8.78 -4.95 5.81
CA ASN A 344 -8.26 -4.11 6.87
C ASN A 344 -6.87 -3.51 6.58
N ILE A 345 -6.45 -3.45 5.30
CA ILE A 345 -5.33 -2.63 4.88
C ILE A 345 -5.76 -1.16 4.88
N PHE A 346 -5.11 -0.34 5.70
CA PHE A 346 -5.38 1.10 5.82
C PHE A 346 -4.20 1.97 5.38
N GLN A 347 -2.98 1.43 5.35
CA GLN A 347 -1.80 2.13 4.85
C GLN A 347 -1.09 1.27 3.80
N ILE A 348 -0.63 1.93 2.75
CA ILE A 348 0.26 1.35 1.74
C ILE A 348 1.47 2.26 1.60
N CYS A 349 2.66 1.68 1.75
CA CYS A 349 3.93 2.34 1.55
C CYS A 349 4.73 1.61 0.49
N THR A 350 5.21 2.34 -0.52
CA THR A 350 6.05 1.77 -1.58
C THR A 350 7.49 2.19 -1.37
N LEU A 351 8.33 1.22 -0.93
CA LEU A 351 9.77 1.39 -0.70
C LEU A 351 10.62 1.05 -1.93
N LYS A 352 10.00 0.85 -3.07
CA LYS A 352 10.65 0.57 -4.36
C LYS A 352 10.42 1.71 -5.34
N ASN A 353 11.29 1.82 -6.33
CA ASN A 353 11.06 2.75 -7.43
C ASN A 353 9.99 2.15 -8.35
N ALA A 354 8.76 2.65 -8.26
CA ALA A 354 7.66 2.20 -9.09
C ALA A 354 7.74 2.88 -10.47
N ASN A 355 8.14 2.12 -11.48
CA ASN A 355 8.32 2.61 -12.86
C ASN A 355 7.04 2.53 -13.71
N SER A 356 5.93 2.00 -13.20
CA SER A 356 4.72 1.74 -13.97
C SER A 356 3.47 2.16 -13.20
N GLU A 357 2.63 2.99 -13.84
CA GLU A 357 1.32 3.40 -13.33
C GLU A 357 0.40 2.21 -13.05
N ILE A 358 0.46 1.20 -13.92
CA ILE A 358 -0.35 -0.04 -13.78
C ILE A 358 0.02 -0.75 -12.47
N SER A 359 1.31 -0.83 -12.13
CA SER A 359 1.75 -1.45 -10.87
C SER A 359 1.26 -0.68 -9.65
N LYS A 360 1.35 0.66 -9.68
CA LYS A 360 0.85 1.51 -8.59
C LYS A 360 -0.66 1.34 -8.38
N ARG A 361 -1.44 1.30 -9.46
CA ARG A 361 -2.90 1.04 -9.37
C ARG A 361 -3.20 -0.32 -8.75
N GLN A 362 -2.50 -1.35 -9.17
CA GLN A 362 -2.69 -2.71 -8.64
C GLN A 362 -2.33 -2.80 -7.16
N GLU A 363 -1.28 -2.09 -6.74
CA GLU A 363 -0.84 -2.01 -5.34
C GLU A 363 -1.88 -1.29 -4.48
N ILE A 364 -2.37 -0.11 -4.91
CA ILE A 364 -3.42 0.65 -4.23
C ILE A 364 -4.73 -0.14 -4.18
N GLY A 365 -5.09 -0.80 -5.28
CA GLY A 365 -6.30 -1.61 -5.39
C GLY A 365 -6.43 -2.67 -4.29
N ARG A 366 -5.32 -3.16 -3.74
CA ARG A 366 -5.30 -4.14 -2.65
C ARG A 366 -5.81 -3.61 -1.33
N GLY A 367 -5.74 -2.29 -1.11
CA GLY A 367 -6.22 -1.64 0.11
C GLY A 367 -7.63 -1.04 -0.02
N MET A 368 -8.25 -1.09 -1.20
CA MET A 368 -9.49 -0.35 -1.48
C MET A 368 -10.76 -0.94 -0.85
N ARG A 369 -10.75 -2.20 -0.45
CA ARG A 369 -11.94 -2.83 0.14
C ARG A 369 -12.36 -2.16 1.43
N LEU A 370 -13.68 -2.03 1.65
CA LEU A 370 -14.21 -1.60 2.93
C LEU A 370 -13.79 -2.57 4.04
N CYS A 371 -13.40 -2.02 5.19
CA CYS A 371 -12.92 -2.81 6.30
C CYS A 371 -14.02 -3.64 6.96
N VAL A 372 -13.59 -4.61 7.75
CA VAL A 372 -14.46 -5.42 8.59
C VAL A 372 -14.01 -5.32 10.06
N ASP A 373 -14.95 -5.51 10.98
CA ASP A 373 -14.64 -5.64 12.39
C ASP A 373 -14.12 -7.04 12.75
N LYS A 374 -13.85 -7.29 14.02
CA LYS A 374 -13.40 -8.57 14.56
C LYS A 374 -14.39 -9.74 14.36
N HIS A 375 -15.63 -9.46 14.00
CA HIS A 375 -16.66 -10.43 13.70
C HIS A 375 -16.86 -10.64 12.19
N GLY A 376 -16.07 -9.97 11.35
CA GLY A 376 -16.16 -10.02 9.90
C GLY A 376 -17.28 -9.16 9.31
N VAL A 377 -17.90 -8.29 10.11
CA VAL A 377 -18.99 -7.41 9.66
C VAL A 377 -18.40 -6.24 8.89
N ARG A 378 -18.84 -6.08 7.63
CA ARG A 378 -18.38 -5.00 6.75
C ARG A 378 -18.88 -3.65 7.24
N GLN A 379 -17.97 -2.69 7.28
CA GLN A 379 -18.24 -1.32 7.70
C GLN A 379 -18.65 -0.46 6.50
N ASP A 380 -19.84 -0.71 5.98
CA ASP A 380 -20.40 -0.05 4.79
C ASP A 380 -21.42 1.05 5.14
N ALA A 381 -22.06 1.60 4.09
CA ALA A 381 -23.03 2.68 4.24
C ALA A 381 -24.34 2.24 4.88
N GLU A 382 -24.69 0.97 4.86
CA GLU A 382 -25.87 0.46 5.55
C GLU A 382 -25.67 0.49 7.07
N LEU A 383 -24.46 0.19 7.52
CA LEU A 383 -24.11 0.18 8.95
C LEU A 383 -23.73 1.57 9.47
N LEU A 384 -22.91 2.32 8.75
CA LEU A 384 -22.29 3.55 9.23
C LEU A 384 -22.98 4.83 8.74
N GLY A 385 -23.89 4.73 7.78
CA GLY A 385 -24.40 5.88 7.03
C GLY A 385 -23.33 6.41 6.05
N LYS A 386 -23.77 7.23 5.10
CA LYS A 386 -22.89 7.75 4.02
C LYS A 386 -21.71 8.57 4.53
N GLU A 387 -21.89 9.35 5.59
CA GLU A 387 -20.84 10.17 6.18
C GLU A 387 -19.84 9.31 6.95
N GLY A 388 -20.31 8.38 7.77
CA GLY A 388 -19.47 7.53 8.61
C GLY A 388 -18.60 6.53 7.84
N VAL A 389 -18.97 6.19 6.57
CA VAL A 389 -18.15 5.28 5.75
C VAL A 389 -16.76 5.85 5.53
N PHE A 390 -16.65 7.12 5.13
CA PHE A 390 -15.36 7.72 4.81
C PHE A 390 -14.57 8.20 6.04
N ASP A 391 -15.20 8.30 7.21
CA ASP A 391 -14.48 8.50 8.47
C ASP A 391 -13.78 7.23 8.92
N THR A 392 -14.40 6.07 8.67
CA THR A 392 -13.88 4.76 9.04
C THR A 392 -12.97 4.17 7.97
N ASN A 393 -13.37 4.29 6.70
CA ASN A 393 -12.71 3.65 5.57
C ASN A 393 -11.79 4.62 4.81
N ILE A 394 -10.62 4.87 5.36
CA ILE A 394 -9.57 5.68 4.72
C ILE A 394 -8.37 4.80 4.43
N LEU A 395 -7.90 4.83 3.19
CA LEU A 395 -6.64 4.24 2.76
C LEU A 395 -5.60 5.33 2.59
N THR A 396 -4.57 5.34 3.43
CA THR A 396 -3.47 6.29 3.29
C THR A 396 -2.33 5.67 2.48
N VAL A 397 -1.93 6.36 1.42
CA VAL A 397 -0.79 5.98 0.57
C VAL A 397 0.38 6.88 0.92
N ILE A 398 1.48 6.28 1.40
CA ILE A 398 2.73 6.98 1.68
C ILE A 398 3.62 6.88 0.45
N ALA A 399 3.86 8.01 -0.21
CA ALA A 399 4.60 8.09 -1.44
C ALA A 399 5.85 8.98 -1.30
N SER A 400 6.91 8.66 -2.06
CA SER A 400 8.10 9.50 -2.17
C SER A 400 7.97 10.63 -3.19
N GLU A 401 6.86 10.68 -3.91
CA GLU A 401 6.56 11.69 -4.91
C GLU A 401 5.54 12.69 -4.37
N SER A 402 5.56 13.91 -4.93
CA SER A 402 4.69 14.96 -4.45
C SER A 402 3.22 14.60 -4.54
N TYR A 403 2.45 14.99 -3.54
CA TYR A 403 0.99 14.85 -3.52
C TYR A 403 0.37 15.37 -4.83
N GLU A 404 0.87 16.48 -5.34
CA GLU A 404 0.39 17.07 -6.60
C GLU A 404 0.63 16.17 -7.81
N GLN A 405 1.82 15.56 -7.93
CA GLN A 405 2.13 14.68 -9.06
C GLN A 405 1.26 13.44 -9.01
N PHE A 406 1.15 12.82 -7.84
CA PHE A 406 0.29 11.65 -7.66
C PHE A 406 -1.18 11.98 -7.89
N SER A 407 -1.68 13.09 -7.34
CA SER A 407 -3.07 13.53 -7.54
C SER A 407 -3.35 13.90 -8.99
N LYS A 408 -2.46 14.61 -9.65
CA LYS A 408 -2.59 14.95 -11.09
C LYS A 408 -2.64 13.71 -11.95
N GLN A 409 -1.82 12.70 -11.62
CA GLN A 409 -1.76 11.44 -12.35
C GLN A 409 -3.05 10.63 -12.14
N LEU A 410 -3.51 10.49 -10.89
CA LEU A 410 -4.78 9.85 -10.55
C LEU A 410 -5.98 10.57 -11.19
N GLN A 411 -6.00 11.91 -11.17
CA GLN A 411 -7.05 12.73 -11.79
C GLN A 411 -7.03 12.62 -13.32
N LYS A 412 -5.86 12.59 -13.95
CA LYS A 412 -5.73 12.38 -15.39
C LYS A 412 -6.32 11.04 -15.80
N GLU A 413 -5.99 9.99 -15.07
CA GLU A 413 -6.50 8.65 -15.30
C GLU A 413 -8.02 8.55 -15.11
N ILE A 414 -8.55 9.24 -14.10
CA ILE A 414 -9.98 9.36 -13.86
C ILE A 414 -10.65 10.11 -15.02
N ALA A 415 -10.07 11.20 -15.51
CA ALA A 415 -10.59 11.99 -16.63
C ALA A 415 -10.57 11.21 -17.95
N GLU A 416 -9.50 10.45 -18.23
CA GLU A 416 -9.42 9.56 -19.39
C GLU A 416 -10.46 8.45 -19.32
N ALA A 417 -10.68 7.88 -18.14
CA ALA A 417 -11.74 6.89 -17.92
C ALA A 417 -13.16 7.48 -18.05
N VAL A 418 -13.34 8.77 -17.80
CA VAL A 418 -14.64 9.46 -17.90
C VAL A 418 -14.94 9.91 -19.33
N GLY A 419 -13.92 10.21 -20.15
CA GLY A 419 -14.07 10.74 -21.53
C GLY A 419 -14.86 9.84 -22.48
N ASP A 420 -14.88 8.53 -22.24
CA ASP A 420 -15.57 7.54 -23.07
C ASP A 420 -16.97 7.12 -22.53
N ARG A 421 -17.53 7.87 -21.59
CA ARG A 421 -18.81 7.48 -20.96
C ARG A 421 -20.02 7.80 -21.85
N PRO A 422 -20.86 6.81 -22.18
CA PRO A 422 -22.25 7.10 -22.49
C PRO A 422 -22.94 7.62 -21.20
N VAL A 423 -23.47 8.84 -21.24
CA VAL A 423 -24.04 9.57 -20.09
C VAL A 423 -25.27 8.86 -19.47
N LYS A 424 -25.90 7.93 -20.19
CA LYS A 424 -26.97 7.03 -19.71
C LYS A 424 -27.00 5.77 -20.57
N VAL A 425 -27.19 4.61 -19.94
CA VAL A 425 -27.55 3.38 -20.63
C VAL A 425 -29.01 3.53 -21.05
N THR A 426 -29.21 3.79 -22.34
CA THR A 426 -30.54 3.86 -22.93
C THR A 426 -30.73 2.70 -23.91
N PRO A 427 -31.97 2.26 -24.19
CA PRO A 427 -32.23 1.23 -25.19
C PRO A 427 -31.60 1.51 -26.55
N GLN A 428 -31.41 2.80 -26.91
CA GLN A 428 -30.77 3.22 -28.16
C GLN A 428 -29.29 2.82 -28.25
N LEU A 429 -28.60 2.59 -27.16
CA LEU A 429 -27.23 2.08 -27.14
C LEU A 429 -27.12 0.67 -27.74
N PHE A 430 -28.20 -0.07 -27.78
CA PHE A 430 -28.28 -1.45 -28.27
C PHE A 430 -28.86 -1.56 -29.67
N VAL A 431 -29.49 -0.45 -30.18
CA VAL A 431 -30.06 -0.42 -31.52
C VAL A 431 -28.97 -0.50 -32.58
N GLY A 432 -29.04 -1.51 -33.44
CA GLY A 432 -28.10 -1.73 -34.53
C GLY A 432 -26.76 -2.42 -34.13
N ARG A 433 -26.60 -2.90 -32.88
CA ARG A 433 -25.47 -3.72 -32.47
C ARG A 433 -25.86 -5.19 -32.57
N THR A 434 -25.11 -5.91 -33.38
CA THR A 434 -25.19 -7.39 -33.44
C THR A 434 -24.31 -7.97 -32.35
N PHE A 435 -24.90 -8.71 -31.44
CA PHE A 435 -24.19 -9.48 -30.42
C PHE A 435 -23.73 -10.78 -31.07
N THR A 436 -22.43 -10.92 -31.31
CA THR A 436 -21.80 -12.16 -31.82
C THR A 436 -21.16 -12.93 -30.68
#